data_ebc57a1b1c57cda454d00570816b289d
#
_entry.id   ebc57a1b1c57cda454d00570816b289d
#
_cell.length_a   1.000
_cell.length_b   1.000
_cell.length_c   1.000
_cell.angle_alpha   90.00
_cell.angle_beta   90.00
_cell.angle_gamma   90.00
#
_symmetry.space_group_name_H-M   'P 1'
#
loop_
_entity.id
_entity.type
_entity.pdbx_description
1 polymer ?
#
loop_
_entity_poly.entity_id
_entity_poly.type
_entity_poly.pdbx_seq_one_letter_code
_entity_poly.pdbx_strand_id
1 'polypeptide(L)'
;MQTEDTQRIIKRFFQTLDFLKEAKVIRGRQTFTRMHGINRRNMNTAEKNPASDMFQTAWLTYLVEDFGISANWLLTGKGNMFINKDAKSAQTAE
;
A
#
# COMPACT_ATOMS: atom_id res chain seq x y z
N MET A 1 -14.04 -10.48 -10.80
CA MET A 1 -14.47 -9.15 -10.32
C MET A 1 -14.13 -8.99 -8.85
N GLN A 2 -13.60 -7.84 -8.47
CA GLN A 2 -13.26 -7.59 -7.07
C GLN A 2 -14.49 -7.27 -6.25
N THR A 3 -14.53 -7.78 -5.04
CA THR A 3 -15.62 -7.47 -4.12
C THR A 3 -15.52 -6.03 -3.65
N GLU A 4 -16.59 -5.53 -3.04
CA GLU A 4 -16.57 -4.18 -2.48
C GLU A 4 -15.51 -4.03 -1.40
N ASP A 5 -15.35 -5.06 -0.57
CA ASP A 5 -14.31 -5.03 0.45
C ASP A 5 -12.91 -4.96 -0.16
N THR A 6 -12.68 -5.72 -1.22
CA THR A 6 -11.41 -5.68 -1.91
C THR A 6 -11.16 -4.32 -2.53
N GLN A 7 -12.20 -3.70 -3.09
CA GLN A 7 -12.06 -2.37 -3.66
C GLN A 7 -11.68 -1.34 -2.60
N ARG A 8 -12.20 -1.47 -1.39
CA ARG A 8 -11.82 -0.58 -0.28
C ARG A 8 -10.36 -0.74 0.07
N ILE A 9 -9.87 -1.99 0.06
CA ILE A 9 -8.45 -2.25 0.30
C ILE A 9 -7.60 -1.59 -0.77
N ILE A 10 -8.00 -1.71 -2.02
CA ILE A 10 -7.27 -1.12 -3.13
C ILE A 10 -7.22 0.40 -2.98
N LYS A 11 -8.33 1.01 -2.60
CA LYS A 11 -8.37 2.45 -2.41
C LYS A 11 -7.44 2.89 -1.28
N ARG A 12 -7.40 2.13 -0.18
CA ARG A 12 -6.48 2.43 0.91
C ARG A 12 -5.03 2.29 0.47
N PHE A 13 -4.74 1.33 -0.39
CA PHE A 13 -3.40 1.17 -0.94
C PHE A 13 -2.96 2.45 -1.65
N PHE A 14 -3.77 2.95 -2.56
CA PHE A 14 -3.41 4.16 -3.30
C PHE A 14 -3.40 5.40 -2.43
N GLN A 15 -4.29 5.47 -1.46
CA GLN A 15 -4.29 6.54 -0.48
C GLN A 15 -2.98 6.56 0.29
N THR A 16 -2.46 5.39 0.62
CA THR A 16 -1.18 5.27 1.31
C THR A 16 -0.03 5.75 0.44
N LEU A 17 -0.02 5.37 -0.83
CA LEU A 17 1.02 5.85 -1.73
C LEU A 17 1.00 7.37 -1.86
N ASP A 18 -0.19 7.96 -1.93
CA ASP A 18 -0.31 9.41 -1.99
C ASP A 18 0.20 10.05 -0.71
N PHE A 19 -0.10 9.46 0.43
CA PHE A 19 0.40 9.94 1.71
C PHE A 19 1.93 9.90 1.76
N LEU A 20 2.52 8.79 1.32
CA LEU A 20 3.96 8.63 1.32
C LEU A 20 4.62 9.65 0.41
N LYS A 21 3.98 9.97 -0.70
CA LYS A 21 4.48 11.00 -1.60
C LYS A 21 4.43 12.36 -0.94
N GLU A 22 3.31 12.69 -0.29
CA GLU A 22 3.15 13.97 0.40
C GLU A 22 4.15 14.11 1.54
N ALA A 23 4.45 13.01 2.22
CA ALA A 23 5.42 13.00 3.31
C ALA A 23 6.86 12.93 2.80
N LYS A 24 7.04 12.88 1.47
CA LYS A 24 8.34 12.85 0.82
C LYS A 24 9.15 11.60 1.13
N VAL A 25 8.46 10.53 1.51
CA VAL A 25 9.09 9.23 1.69
C VAL A 25 9.41 8.61 0.33
N ILE A 26 8.51 8.84 -0.64
CA ILE A 26 8.74 8.45 -2.03
C ILE A 26 8.53 9.68 -2.91
N ARG A 27 9.17 9.69 -4.08
CA ARG A 27 9.00 10.79 -5.01
C ARG A 27 7.66 10.74 -5.72
N GLY A 28 7.14 9.54 -5.91
CA GLY A 28 5.90 9.32 -6.59
C GLY A 28 5.70 7.83 -6.73
N ARG A 29 4.65 7.43 -7.41
CA ARG A 29 4.34 6.01 -7.56
C ARG A 29 5.43 5.27 -8.33
N GLN A 30 6.15 5.96 -9.22
CA GLN A 30 7.22 5.33 -9.97
C GLN A 30 8.34 4.82 -9.05
N THR A 31 8.56 5.47 -7.91
CA THR A 31 9.53 4.98 -6.95
C THR A 31 9.13 3.59 -6.48
N PHE A 32 7.87 3.44 -6.11
CA PHE A 32 7.35 2.16 -5.61
C PHE A 32 7.38 1.09 -6.70
N THR A 33 6.91 1.42 -7.89
CA THR A 33 6.86 0.44 -8.98
C THR A 33 8.26 0.00 -9.38
N ARG A 34 9.21 0.93 -9.38
CA ARG A 34 10.58 0.61 -9.76
C ARG A 34 11.25 -0.30 -8.73
N MET A 35 10.98 -0.06 -7.45
CA MET A 35 11.56 -0.87 -6.38
C MET A 35 11.16 -2.34 -6.49
N HIS A 36 9.97 -2.61 -7.00
CA HIS A 36 9.41 -3.96 -6.99
C HIS A 36 9.14 -4.53 -8.39
N GLY A 37 9.59 -3.83 -9.42
CA GLY A 37 9.39 -4.31 -10.78
C GLY A 37 7.93 -4.39 -11.19
N ILE A 38 7.11 -3.48 -10.68
CA ILE A 38 5.68 -3.47 -10.97
C ILE A 38 5.42 -2.72 -12.26
N ASN A 39 4.54 -3.28 -13.10
CA ASN A 39 4.11 -2.62 -14.33
C ASN A 39 3.24 -1.42 -14.00
N ARG A 40 3.70 -0.22 -14.35
CA ARG A 40 2.98 1.02 -14.04
C ARG A 40 1.60 1.07 -14.67
N ARG A 41 1.46 0.53 -15.88
CA ARG A 41 0.17 0.52 -16.56
C ARG A 41 -0.84 -0.32 -15.77
N ASN A 42 -0.41 -1.48 -15.28
CA ASN A 42 -1.29 -2.33 -14.49
C ASN A 42 -1.69 -1.64 -13.19
N MET A 43 -0.76 -0.96 -12.55
CA MET A 43 -1.07 -0.23 -11.32
C MET A 43 -2.06 0.91 -11.60
N ASN A 44 -1.85 1.65 -12.69
CA ASN A 44 -2.77 2.72 -13.04
C ASN A 44 -4.16 2.19 -13.35
N THR A 45 -4.24 1.04 -14.01
CA THR A 45 -5.53 0.42 -14.29
C THR A 45 -6.24 0.00 -13.02
N ALA A 46 -5.49 -0.57 -12.07
CA ALA A 46 -6.09 -0.97 -10.79
C ALA A 46 -6.65 0.23 -10.03
N GLU A 47 -5.98 1.38 -10.11
CA GLU A 47 -6.46 2.58 -9.45
C GLU A 47 -7.73 3.13 -10.11
N LYS A 48 -7.71 3.23 -11.43
CA LYS A 48 -8.85 3.78 -12.16
C LYS A 48 -10.06 2.87 -12.11
N ASN A 49 -9.82 1.59 -12.05
CA ASN A 49 -10.89 0.59 -12.05
C ASN A 49 -10.60 -0.48 -10.99
N PRO A 50 -10.91 -0.17 -9.71
CA PRO A 50 -10.65 -1.12 -8.63
C PRO A 50 -11.39 -2.44 -8.77
N ALA A 51 -12.41 -2.50 -9.62
CA ALA A 51 -13.14 -3.75 -9.85
C ALA A 51 -12.40 -4.66 -10.83
N SER A 52 -11.35 -4.17 -11.49
CA SER A 52 -10.54 -4.98 -12.38
C SER A 52 -9.68 -5.93 -11.58
N ASP A 53 -9.10 -6.91 -12.27
CA ASP A 53 -8.24 -7.90 -11.61
C ASP A 53 -6.75 -7.56 -11.72
N MET A 54 -6.43 -6.29 -11.95
CA MET A 54 -5.04 -5.88 -12.11
C MET A 54 -4.29 -5.71 -10.80
N PHE A 55 -4.99 -5.48 -9.70
CA PHE A 55 -4.34 -5.31 -8.41
C PHE A 55 -3.79 -6.63 -7.90
N GLN A 56 -2.58 -6.61 -7.36
CA GLN A 56 -1.95 -7.80 -6.82
C GLN A 56 -1.76 -7.66 -5.32
N THR A 57 -2.08 -8.74 -4.60
CA THR A 57 -2.00 -8.77 -3.14
C THR A 57 -0.58 -8.48 -2.64
N ALA A 58 0.43 -8.90 -3.40
CA ALA A 58 1.82 -8.69 -3.00
C ALA A 58 2.16 -7.21 -2.82
N TRP A 59 1.45 -6.32 -3.52
CA TRP A 59 1.69 -4.88 -3.37
C TRP A 59 1.43 -4.42 -1.95
N LEU A 60 0.46 -5.05 -1.27
CA LEU A 60 0.16 -4.74 0.12
C LEU A 60 1.32 -5.12 1.02
N THR A 61 1.92 -6.29 0.76
CA THR A 61 3.07 -6.75 1.52
C THR A 61 4.22 -5.75 1.43
N TYR A 62 4.44 -5.22 0.23
CA TYR A 62 5.52 -4.25 0.04
C TYR A 62 5.32 -3.00 0.90
N LEU A 63 4.08 -2.52 1.01
CA LEU A 63 3.82 -1.37 1.87
C LEU A 63 4.11 -1.69 3.33
N VAL A 64 3.72 -2.87 3.76
CA VAL A 64 3.91 -3.27 5.15
C VAL A 64 5.39 -3.40 5.48
N GLU A 65 6.14 -4.08 4.61
CA GLU A 65 7.54 -4.38 4.89
C GLU A 65 8.46 -3.19 4.68
N ASP A 66 8.22 -2.41 3.62
CA ASP A 66 9.15 -1.35 3.26
C ASP A 66 8.90 -0.05 4.04
N PHE A 67 7.65 0.22 4.38
CA PHE A 67 7.27 1.52 4.93
C PHE A 67 6.62 1.45 6.30
N GLY A 68 6.50 0.26 6.87
CA GLY A 68 5.91 0.13 8.19
C GLY A 68 4.42 0.43 8.23
N ILE A 69 3.71 0.21 7.14
CA ILE A 69 2.28 0.42 7.10
C ILE A 69 1.59 -0.73 7.82
N SER A 70 0.55 -0.42 8.59
CA SER A 70 -0.19 -1.44 9.33
C SER A 70 -1.02 -2.29 8.39
N ALA A 71 -0.78 -3.61 8.40
CA ALA A 71 -1.58 -4.53 7.61
C ALA A 71 -3.04 -4.49 8.07
N ASN A 72 -3.26 -4.37 9.38
CA ASN A 72 -4.61 -4.31 9.90
C ASN A 72 -5.36 -3.09 9.34
N TRP A 73 -4.70 -1.93 9.30
CA TRP A 73 -5.32 -0.74 8.74
C TRP A 73 -5.61 -0.90 7.25
N LEU A 74 -4.65 -1.48 6.50
CA LEU A 74 -4.85 -1.69 5.07
C LEU A 74 -6.06 -2.57 4.79
N LEU A 75 -6.22 -3.62 5.59
CA LEU A 75 -7.26 -4.61 5.33
C LEU A 75 -8.61 -4.19 5.88
N THR A 76 -8.64 -3.49 7.01
CA THR A 76 -9.90 -3.20 7.69
C THR A 76 -10.24 -1.72 7.76
N GLY A 77 -9.27 -0.85 7.58
CA GLY A 77 -9.46 0.60 7.75
C GLY A 77 -9.48 1.02 9.20
N LYS A 78 -9.23 0.11 10.12
CA LYS A 78 -9.26 0.40 11.56
C LYS A 78 -7.87 0.54 12.12
N GLY A 79 -7.72 1.41 13.11
CA GLY A 79 -6.44 1.65 13.74
C GLY A 79 -5.64 2.71 12.98
N ASN A 80 -4.35 2.74 13.25
CA ASN A 80 -3.46 3.71 12.64
C ASN A 80 -2.88 3.16 11.34
N MET A 81 -2.66 4.09 10.40
CA MET A 81 -2.04 3.73 9.12
C MET A 81 -0.66 3.13 9.32
N PHE A 82 0.11 3.67 10.26
CA PHE A 82 1.47 3.20 10.51
C PHE A 82 1.52 2.31 11.75
N ILE A 83 2.43 1.34 11.70
CA ILE A 83 2.74 0.55 12.88
C ILE A 83 3.31 1.51 13.93
N ASN A 84 2.92 1.32 15.19
CA ASN A 84 3.39 2.17 16.29
C ASN A 84 4.91 2.25 16.28
N LYS A 85 5.46 3.46 16.52
CA LYS A 85 6.89 3.67 16.47
C LYS A 85 7.64 2.78 17.46
N ASP A 86 7.06 2.59 18.63
CA ASP A 86 7.70 1.74 19.64
C ASP A 86 7.71 0.29 19.18
N ALA A 87 6.62 -0.15 18.61
CA ALA A 87 6.53 -1.50 18.05
C ALA A 87 7.51 -1.67 16.91
N LYS A 88 7.67 -0.63 16.10
CA LYS A 88 8.62 -0.68 15.00
C LYS A 88 10.05 -0.83 15.51
N SER A 89 10.38 -0.11 16.57
CA SER A 89 11.70 -0.23 17.16
C SER A 89 11.93 -1.64 17.67
N ALA A 90 10.93 -2.23 18.28
CA ALA A 90 11.02 -3.61 18.74
C ALA A 90 11.23 -4.57 17.58
N GLN A 91 10.54 -4.32 16.47
CA GLN A 91 10.70 -5.17 15.30
C GLN A 91 12.10 -5.11 14.73
N THR A 92 12.67 -3.93 14.70
CA THR A 92 14.00 -3.80 14.15
C THR A 92 15.03 -4.48 15.03
N ALA A 93 14.70 -4.71 16.27
CA ALA A 93 15.59 -5.43 17.18
C ALA A 93 15.61 -6.93 16.88
N GLU A 94 14.68 -7.39 16.10
CA GLU A 94 14.69 -8.79 15.74
C GLU A 94 15.88 -9.14 14.85
#